data_9ccb18e2b282afcf378146a050fd9286
#
_entry.id   9ccb18e2b282afcf378146a050fd9286
#
_cell.length_a   1.000
_cell.length_b   1.000
_cell.length_c   1.000
_cell.angle_alpha   90.00
_cell.angle_beta   90.00
_cell.angle_gamma   90.00
#
_symmetry.space_group_name_H-M   'P 1'
#
loop_
_entity.id
_entity.type
_entity.pdbx_description
1 polymer ?
#
loop_
_entity_poly.entity_id
_entity_poly.type
_entity_poly.pdbx_seq_one_letter_code
_entity_poly.pdbx_strand_id
1 'polypeptide(L)'
;MTGSYSPEQRLWQAVIVQAMVDLAGKARSVESKLTPAQLVELEQDAADWFRQAGPDYIDVCANAGWEPKKLTSFARRLEQRDDDAIDTLLRLRSHLLHRGALSEKGLEI
;
A
#
# COMPACT_ATOMS: atom_id res chain seq x y z
N MET A 1 -18.44 4.51 -18.82
CA MET A 1 -17.98 3.85 -18.46
C MET A 1 -17.70 3.69 -17.46
N THR A 2 -17.82 3.29 -17.08
CA THR A 2 -17.82 3.35 -16.09
C THR A 2 -17.28 2.38 -15.31
N GLY A 3 -16.72 2.42 -14.27
CA GLY A 3 -16.06 1.48 -13.45
C GLY A 3 -14.70 1.02 -13.94
N SER A 4 -14.30 1.49 -15.10
CA SER A 4 -12.99 1.19 -15.64
C SER A 4 -11.93 2.04 -14.98
N TYR A 5 -10.82 1.42 -14.61
CA TYR A 5 -9.68 2.13 -14.07
C TYR A 5 -8.58 2.20 -15.11
N SER A 6 -7.93 3.35 -15.20
CA SER A 6 -6.86 3.53 -16.17
C SER A 6 -5.60 2.75 -15.76
N PRO A 7 -4.73 2.43 -16.70
CA PRO A 7 -3.44 1.83 -16.34
C PRO A 7 -2.63 2.70 -15.38
N GLU A 8 -2.77 4.02 -15.48
CA GLU A 8 -2.11 4.94 -14.57
C GLU A 8 -2.59 4.77 -13.14
N GLN A 9 -3.90 4.65 -12.97
CA GLN A 9 -4.50 4.46 -11.65
C GLN A 9 -3.97 3.17 -11.01
N ARG A 10 -3.91 2.11 -11.79
CA ARG A 10 -3.37 0.84 -11.34
C ARG A 10 -1.91 0.98 -10.90
N LEU A 11 -1.13 1.75 -11.66
CA LEU A 11 0.27 2.01 -11.31
C LEU A 11 0.39 2.68 -9.95
N TRP A 12 -0.42 3.72 -9.71
CA TRP A 12 -0.38 4.43 -8.44
C TRP A 12 -0.84 3.55 -7.28
N GLN A 13 -1.82 2.69 -7.52
CA GLN A 13 -2.24 1.73 -6.51
C GLN A 13 -1.10 0.76 -6.17
N ALA A 14 -0.36 0.33 -7.17
CA ALA A 14 0.79 -0.55 -6.96
C ALA A 14 1.87 0.13 -6.11
N VAL A 15 2.08 1.43 -6.31
CA VAL A 15 3.03 2.20 -5.50
C VAL A 15 2.62 2.18 -4.04
N ILE A 16 1.34 2.42 -3.77
CA ILE A 16 0.82 2.43 -2.40
C ILE A 16 0.93 1.04 -1.76
N VAL A 17 0.55 0.01 -2.51
CA VAL A 17 0.61 -1.37 -2.01
C VAL A 17 2.05 -1.77 -1.69
N GLN A 18 3.00 -1.36 -2.53
CA GLN A 18 4.40 -1.65 -2.24
C GLN A 18 4.85 -0.98 -0.94
N ALA A 19 4.46 0.29 -0.75
CA ALA A 19 4.77 0.99 0.50
C ALA A 19 4.16 0.28 1.71
N MET A 20 2.95 -0.25 1.57
CA MET A 20 2.30 -1.00 2.64
C MET A 20 3.01 -2.33 2.92
N VAL A 21 3.50 -3.00 1.88
CA VAL A 21 4.27 -4.23 2.04
C VAL A 21 5.55 -3.93 2.83
N ASP A 22 6.22 -2.84 2.49
CA ASP A 22 7.42 -2.40 3.20
C ASP A 22 7.09 -2.11 4.67
N LEU A 23 6.00 -1.37 4.90
CA LEU A 23 5.57 -1.00 6.25
C LEU A 23 5.25 -2.22 7.11
N ALA A 24 4.64 -3.24 6.52
CA ALA A 24 4.26 -4.44 7.25
C ALA A 24 5.43 -5.39 7.48
N GLY A 25 6.63 -5.03 6.99
CA GLY A 25 7.79 -5.89 7.13
C GLY A 25 7.73 -7.12 6.25
N LYS A 26 6.98 -7.05 5.15
CA LYS A 26 6.82 -8.19 4.24
C LYS A 26 7.71 -8.11 3.01
N ALA A 27 8.57 -7.10 2.93
CA ALA A 27 9.47 -6.93 1.79
C ALA A 27 10.39 -8.11 1.61
N ARG A 28 10.76 -8.78 2.71
CA ARG A 28 11.65 -9.92 2.67
C ARG A 28 11.11 -11.06 1.80
N SER A 29 9.81 -11.25 1.81
CA SER A 29 9.20 -12.31 1.02
C SER A 29 9.23 -12.01 -0.47
N VAL A 30 9.51 -10.75 -0.83
CA VAL A 30 9.54 -10.28 -2.22
C VAL A 30 10.96 -10.04 -2.68
N GLU A 31 11.78 -9.43 -1.79
CA GLU A 31 13.16 -9.04 -2.11
C GLU A 31 14.13 -9.77 -1.21
N SER A 32 14.60 -10.92 -1.69
CA SER A 32 15.51 -11.74 -0.90
C SER A 32 16.92 -11.18 -0.82
N LYS A 33 17.24 -10.17 -1.63
CA LYS A 33 18.60 -9.60 -1.69
C LYS A 33 18.86 -8.49 -0.68
N LEU A 34 17.81 -8.06 0.02
CA LEU A 34 17.94 -6.97 0.98
C LEU A 34 18.58 -7.45 2.29
N THR A 35 19.47 -6.63 2.82
CA THR A 35 20.04 -6.90 4.15
C THR A 35 19.03 -6.55 5.23
N PRO A 36 19.18 -7.09 6.46
CA PRO A 36 18.29 -6.71 7.55
C PRO A 36 18.25 -5.21 7.80
N ALA A 37 19.39 -4.51 7.68
CA ALA A 37 19.44 -3.07 7.85
C ALA A 37 18.61 -2.36 6.79
N GLN A 38 18.69 -2.82 5.54
CA GLN A 38 17.90 -2.24 4.45
C GLN A 38 16.41 -2.47 4.65
N LEU A 39 16.02 -3.61 5.20
CA LEU A 39 14.62 -3.90 5.48
C LEU A 39 14.07 -2.96 6.55
N VAL A 40 14.85 -2.71 7.60
CA VAL A 40 14.44 -1.77 8.65
C VAL A 40 14.29 -0.37 8.07
N GLU A 41 15.22 0.03 7.22
CA GLU A 41 15.16 1.35 6.58
C GLU A 41 13.91 1.50 5.72
N LEU A 42 13.56 0.48 4.94
CA LEU A 42 12.36 0.49 4.13
C LEU A 42 11.11 0.63 5.00
N GLU A 43 11.06 -0.10 6.11
CA GLU A 43 9.94 0.00 7.04
C GLU A 43 9.79 1.41 7.58
N GLN A 44 10.90 2.00 8.01
CA GLN A 44 10.87 3.35 8.60
C GLN A 44 10.48 4.40 7.58
N ASP A 45 11.03 4.30 6.38
CA ASP A 45 10.69 5.24 5.31
C ASP A 45 9.20 5.17 4.96
N ALA A 46 8.67 3.96 4.87
CA ALA A 46 7.25 3.76 4.60
C ALA A 46 6.40 4.33 5.73
N ALA A 47 6.77 4.06 6.98
CA ALA A 47 6.04 4.55 8.13
C ALA A 47 6.00 6.07 8.14
N ASP A 48 7.13 6.72 7.86
CA ASP A 48 7.20 8.17 7.82
C ASP A 48 6.31 8.75 6.72
N TRP A 49 6.30 8.12 5.56
CA TRP A 49 5.50 8.58 4.43
C TRP A 49 4.00 8.58 4.78
N PHE A 50 3.52 7.49 5.39
CA PHE A 50 2.12 7.39 5.79
C PHE A 50 1.78 8.33 6.94
N ARG A 51 2.67 8.48 7.91
CA ARG A 51 2.42 9.34 9.08
C ARG A 51 2.39 10.81 8.72
N GLN A 52 3.32 11.25 7.88
CA GLN A 52 3.41 12.64 7.50
C GLN A 52 2.27 13.06 6.58
N ALA A 53 1.79 12.14 5.77
CA ALA A 53 0.66 12.39 4.86
C ALA A 53 0.80 13.72 4.14
N GLY A 54 2.00 13.97 3.61
CA GLY A 54 2.32 15.23 2.95
C GLY A 54 1.69 15.36 1.57
N PRO A 55 2.02 16.46 0.85
CA PRO A 55 1.44 16.70 -0.48
C PRO A 55 1.66 15.55 -1.46
N ASP A 56 2.84 14.95 -1.42
CA ASP A 56 3.16 13.81 -2.29
C ASP A 56 2.23 12.64 -2.01
N TYR A 57 2.03 12.30 -0.75
CA TYR A 57 1.14 11.23 -0.35
C TYR A 57 -0.30 11.50 -0.83
N ILE A 58 -0.77 12.72 -0.63
CA ILE A 58 -2.12 13.12 -1.03
C ILE A 58 -2.29 12.98 -2.54
N ASP A 59 -1.28 13.42 -3.31
CA ASP A 59 -1.32 13.33 -4.77
C ASP A 59 -1.34 11.87 -5.24
N VAL A 60 -0.53 11.02 -4.62
CA VAL A 60 -0.47 9.61 -4.97
C VAL A 60 -1.83 8.95 -4.70
N CYS A 61 -2.43 9.25 -3.55
CA CYS A 61 -3.75 8.71 -3.20
C CYS A 61 -4.81 9.17 -4.19
N ALA A 62 -4.79 10.44 -4.57
CA ALA A 62 -5.75 10.98 -5.55
C ALA A 62 -5.60 10.26 -6.89
N ASN A 63 -4.37 10.06 -7.33
CA ASN A 63 -4.12 9.39 -8.61
C ASN A 63 -4.52 7.92 -8.55
N ALA A 64 -4.45 7.30 -7.39
CA ALA A 64 -4.87 5.92 -7.19
C ALA A 64 -6.37 5.78 -7.03
N GLY A 65 -7.07 6.88 -6.76
CA GLY A 65 -8.51 6.87 -6.51
C GLY A 65 -8.85 6.38 -5.11
N TRP A 66 -7.94 6.53 -4.17
CA TRP A 66 -8.12 6.08 -2.78
C TRP A 66 -8.09 7.26 -1.82
N GLU A 67 -8.91 7.18 -0.78
CA GLU A 67 -9.00 8.26 0.21
C GLU A 67 -7.83 8.20 1.19
N PRO A 68 -7.07 9.32 1.33
CA PRO A 68 -5.87 9.32 2.18
C PRO A 68 -6.15 8.92 3.63
N LYS A 69 -7.25 9.40 4.21
CA LYS A 69 -7.56 9.12 5.61
C LYS A 69 -7.76 7.63 5.87
N LYS A 70 -8.43 6.96 4.96
CA LYS A 70 -8.66 5.51 5.08
C LYS A 70 -7.35 4.76 4.98
N LEU A 71 -6.50 5.17 4.06
CA LEU A 71 -5.20 4.54 3.89
C LEU A 71 -4.31 4.76 5.10
N THR A 72 -4.33 5.96 5.67
CA THR A 72 -3.54 6.25 6.87
C THR A 72 -3.98 5.36 8.02
N SER A 73 -5.29 5.18 8.21
CA SER A 73 -5.80 4.29 9.25
C SER A 73 -5.39 2.85 9.01
N PHE A 74 -5.47 2.40 7.78
CA PHE A 74 -5.09 1.04 7.42
C PHE A 74 -3.59 0.83 7.64
N ALA A 75 -2.77 1.81 7.26
CA ALA A 75 -1.33 1.75 7.46
C ALA A 75 -0.97 1.64 8.93
N ARG A 76 -1.71 2.34 9.78
CA ARG A 76 -1.48 2.25 11.23
C ARG A 76 -1.71 0.83 11.74
N ARG A 77 -2.75 0.19 11.23
CA ARG A 77 -3.03 -1.22 11.59
C ARG A 77 -1.89 -2.12 11.12
N LEU A 78 -1.34 -1.87 9.95
CA LEU A 78 -0.21 -2.63 9.44
C LEU A 78 1.03 -2.45 10.32
N GLU A 79 1.26 -1.24 10.80
CA GLU A 79 2.37 -0.98 11.71
C GLU A 79 2.23 -1.79 13.00
N GLN A 80 0.99 -1.97 13.45
CA GLN A 80 0.69 -2.73 14.66
C GLN A 80 0.68 -4.24 14.44
N ARG A 81 0.97 -4.67 13.22
CA ARG A 81 0.99 -6.08 12.83
C ARG A 81 -0.37 -6.76 13.04
N ASP A 82 -1.44 -6.01 12.78
CA ASP A 82 -2.80 -6.53 12.80
C ASP A 82 -2.93 -7.61 11.71
N ASP A 83 -3.24 -8.84 12.13
CA ASP A 83 -3.28 -9.97 11.20
C ASP A 83 -4.32 -9.80 10.10
N ASP A 84 -5.48 -9.23 10.44
CA ASP A 84 -6.53 -8.99 9.44
C ASP A 84 -6.07 -7.97 8.41
N ALA A 85 -5.36 -6.91 8.85
CA ALA A 85 -4.85 -5.91 7.94
C ALA A 85 -3.80 -6.50 7.02
N ILE A 86 -2.90 -7.32 7.55
CA ILE A 86 -1.86 -7.97 6.75
C ILE A 86 -2.50 -8.90 5.73
N ASP A 87 -3.50 -9.66 6.13
CA ASP A 87 -4.22 -10.57 5.26
C ASP A 87 -4.89 -9.81 4.11
N THR A 88 -5.53 -8.69 4.44
CA THR A 88 -6.16 -7.82 3.45
C THR A 88 -5.12 -7.28 2.47
N LEU A 89 -3.97 -6.85 2.99
CA LEU A 89 -2.89 -6.33 2.16
C LEU A 89 -2.41 -7.38 1.14
N LEU A 90 -2.21 -8.61 1.58
CA LEU A 90 -1.75 -9.66 0.68
C LEU A 90 -2.77 -9.98 -0.39
N ARG A 91 -4.06 -9.90 -0.06
CA ARG A 91 -5.11 -10.08 -1.05
C ARG A 91 -5.16 -8.93 -2.05
N LEU A 92 -4.96 -7.70 -1.58
CA LEU A 92 -4.88 -6.54 -2.46
C LEU A 92 -3.75 -6.67 -3.45
N ARG A 93 -2.58 -7.05 -2.95
CA ARG A 93 -1.40 -7.22 -3.78
C ARG A 93 -1.65 -8.26 -4.86
N SER A 94 -2.21 -9.40 -4.47
CA SER A 94 -2.52 -10.46 -5.40
C SER A 94 -3.52 -9.99 -6.46
N HIS A 95 -4.55 -9.24 -6.05
CA HIS A 95 -5.54 -8.72 -6.97
C HIS A 95 -4.89 -7.80 -8.01
N LEU A 96 -4.05 -6.88 -7.57
CA LEU A 96 -3.39 -5.95 -8.48
C LEU A 96 -2.49 -6.67 -9.48
N LEU A 97 -1.82 -7.73 -9.05
CA LEU A 97 -0.93 -8.48 -9.92
C LEU A 97 -1.70 -9.27 -10.98
N HIS A 98 -2.89 -9.74 -10.66
CA HIS A 98 -3.61 -10.66 -11.52
C HIS A 98 -4.87 -10.11 -12.16
N ARG A 99 -5.48 -9.08 -11.57
CA ARG A 99 -6.79 -8.59 -12.05
C ARG A 99 -6.84 -7.10 -12.34
N GLY A 100 -5.85 -6.35 -11.89
CA GLY A 100 -5.78 -4.92 -12.15
C GLY A 100 -6.26 -4.06 -11.00
N ALA A 101 -6.61 -2.80 -11.30
CA ALA A 101 -6.93 -1.79 -10.29
C ALA A 101 -8.16 -2.15 -9.46
N LEU A 102 -8.18 -1.64 -8.23
CA LEU A 102 -9.27 -1.85 -7.30
C LEU A 102 -9.98 -0.55 -6.97
N SER A 103 -11.27 -0.63 -6.75
CA SER A 103 -12.01 0.50 -6.19
C SER A 103 -11.74 0.55 -4.69
N GLU A 104 -12.01 1.70 -4.09
CA GLU A 104 -11.85 1.89 -2.66
C GLU A 104 -12.73 0.92 -1.86
N LYS A 105 -13.90 0.60 -2.41
CA LYS A 105 -14.79 -0.37 -1.79
C LYS A 105 -14.15 -1.73 -1.61
N GLY A 106 -13.34 -2.12 -2.56
CA GLY A 106 -12.67 -3.42 -2.52
C GLY A 106 -11.62 -3.54 -1.43
N LEU A 107 -11.18 -2.41 -0.88
CA LEU A 107 -10.19 -2.41 0.20
C LEU A 107 -10.80 -2.85 1.52
N GLU A 108 -12.05 -2.53 1.78
CA GLU A 108 -12.71 -2.85 3.05
C GLU A 108 -11.92 -2.35 4.27
N ILE A 109 -11.48 -1.11 4.20
CA ILE A 109 -10.69 -0.54 5.31
C ILE A 109 -11.46 0.51 6.10
#